data_e609cb89a4f91ca3990aac7e1631596e
#
_entry.id   e609cb89a4f91ca3990aac7e1631596e
#
_cell.length_a   1.000
_cell.length_b   1.000
_cell.length_c   1.000
_cell.angle_alpha   90.00
_cell.angle_beta   90.00
_cell.angle_gamma   90.00
#
_symmetry.space_group_name_H-M   'P 1'
#
loop_
_entity.id
_entity.type
_entity.pdbx_description
1 polymer ?
#
loop_
_entity_poly.entity_id
_entity_poly.type
_entity_poly.pdbx_seq_one_letter_code
_entity_poly.pdbx_strand_id
1 'polypeptide(L)'
;MKNIEEINKDSLKKILAKRKLPDFFAGDTIKVGVRISEGKRERVQYFEGVCIAKKNRDINSSFTVRKISFGEGVERTFALYSPVIGSIKVIRSGKVKRAKLYYLRDRKGKSARISEKIKKSIGIDISEQVTENQQMTESQDKEIEPKKENLAKDKAAVQKTELKKKAIKKKQK
;
A
#
# COMPACT_ATOMS: atom_id res chain seq x y z
N MET A 1 15.48 38.18 6.45
CA MET A 1 14.98 37.20 7.45
C MET A 1 13.84 36.41 6.81
N LYS A 2 13.83 35.06 6.94
CA LYS A 2 12.73 34.27 6.41
C LYS A 2 11.52 34.37 7.32
N ASN A 3 10.33 34.51 6.74
CA ASN A 3 9.08 34.49 7.49
C ASN A 3 8.78 33.06 7.97
N ILE A 4 8.04 32.93 9.09
CA ILE A 4 7.63 31.64 9.67
C ILE A 4 6.91 30.76 8.64
N GLU A 5 6.10 31.35 7.76
CA GLU A 5 5.42 30.63 6.67
C GLU A 5 6.39 30.03 5.65
N GLU A 6 7.46 30.72 5.29
CA GLU A 6 8.50 30.21 4.40
C GLU A 6 9.25 29.03 5.01
N ILE A 7 9.60 29.14 6.31
CA ILE A 7 10.23 28.05 7.05
C ILE A 7 9.34 26.81 7.10
N ASN A 8 8.02 27.00 7.34
CA ASN A 8 7.04 25.94 7.36
C ASN A 8 6.93 25.27 5.97
N LYS A 9 6.87 26.05 4.89
CA LYS A 9 6.83 25.52 3.51
C LYS A 9 8.10 24.75 3.14
N ASP A 10 9.26 25.25 3.53
CA ASP A 10 10.54 24.57 3.30
C ASP A 10 10.61 23.23 4.07
N SER A 11 10.12 23.22 5.30
CA SER A 11 10.03 22.00 6.12
C SER A 11 9.06 20.98 5.53
N LEU A 12 7.91 21.44 5.03
CA LEU A 12 6.94 20.60 4.33
C LEU A 12 7.54 19.97 3.07
N LYS A 13 8.22 20.74 2.24
CA LYS A 13 8.88 20.23 1.03
C LYS A 13 9.88 19.12 1.37
N LYS A 14 10.66 19.26 2.43
CA LYS A 14 11.62 18.27 2.90
C LYS A 14 10.93 16.96 3.37
N ILE A 15 9.78 17.08 4.04
CA ILE A 15 9.00 15.90 4.50
C ILE A 15 8.34 15.19 3.33
N LEU A 16 7.71 15.94 2.41
CA LEU A 16 7.04 15.39 1.23
C LEU A 16 8.01 14.72 0.25
N ALA A 17 9.25 15.22 0.14
CA ALA A 17 10.30 14.57 -0.65
C ALA A 17 10.65 13.16 -0.10
N LYS A 18 10.54 12.96 1.23
CA LYS A 18 10.83 11.67 1.87
C LYS A 18 9.65 10.72 1.93
N ARG A 19 8.41 11.22 1.85
CA ARG A 19 7.18 10.44 2.06
C ARG A 19 6.10 10.82 1.06
N LYS A 20 5.61 9.84 0.32
CA LYS A 20 4.39 9.98 -0.49
C LYS A 20 3.18 9.73 0.41
N LEU A 21 2.38 10.76 0.63
CA LEU A 21 1.13 10.66 1.38
C LEU A 21 -0.03 10.53 0.39
N PRO A 22 -0.98 9.61 0.62
CA PRO A 22 -2.17 9.50 -0.21
C PRO A 22 -3.10 10.69 0.03
N ASP A 23 -3.84 11.08 -1.01
CA ASP A 23 -4.92 12.03 -0.86
C ASP A 23 -6.17 11.33 -0.33
N PHE A 24 -6.72 11.85 0.74
CA PHE A 24 -7.96 11.37 1.35
C PHE A 24 -8.79 12.54 1.89
N PHE A 25 -10.07 12.30 2.07
CA PHE A 25 -11.04 13.30 2.54
C PHE A 25 -11.81 12.79 3.78
N ALA A 26 -12.56 13.70 4.41
CA ALA A 26 -13.50 13.29 5.43
C ALA A 26 -14.54 12.34 4.82
N GLY A 27 -14.86 11.26 5.53
CA GLY A 27 -15.75 10.18 5.05
C GLY A 27 -15.01 8.96 4.52
N ASP A 28 -13.74 9.07 4.19
CA ASP A 28 -12.95 7.93 3.72
C ASP A 28 -12.60 6.99 4.87
N THR A 29 -12.64 5.69 4.61
CA THR A 29 -12.11 4.68 5.53
C THR A 29 -10.63 4.53 5.28
N ILE A 30 -9.83 4.81 6.29
CA ILE A 30 -8.38 4.81 6.21
C ILE A 30 -7.77 3.89 7.26
N LYS A 31 -6.64 3.29 6.91
CA LYS A 31 -5.80 2.49 7.80
C LYS A 31 -4.49 3.22 8.04
N VAL A 32 -4.26 3.61 9.28
CA VAL A 32 -3.09 4.37 9.72
C VAL A 32 -2.15 3.44 10.48
N GLY A 33 -0.92 3.30 10.02
CA GLY A 33 0.14 2.58 10.73
C GLY A 33 0.89 3.53 11.66
N VAL A 34 0.76 3.31 12.95
CA VAL A 34 1.39 4.11 14.00
C VAL A 34 2.61 3.36 14.53
N ARG A 35 3.76 4.01 14.53
CA ARG A 35 4.97 3.48 15.16
C ARG A 35 4.89 3.70 16.66
N ILE A 36 5.07 2.65 17.41
CA ILE A 36 5.11 2.67 18.87
C ILE A 36 6.47 2.13 19.29
N SER A 37 7.21 2.91 20.06
CA SER A 37 8.46 2.48 20.67
C SER A 37 8.18 2.10 22.13
N GLU A 38 8.46 0.84 22.49
CA GLU A 38 8.29 0.30 23.81
C GLU A 38 9.68 -0.13 24.33
N GLY A 39 10.37 0.78 25.02
CA GLY A 39 11.76 0.57 25.43
C GLY A 39 12.70 0.41 24.22
N LYS A 40 13.30 -0.77 24.07
CA LYS A 40 14.22 -1.10 22.96
C LYS A 40 13.52 -1.68 21.71
N ARG A 41 12.21 -1.92 21.77
CA ARG A 41 11.45 -2.52 20.67
C ARG A 41 10.56 -1.49 20.00
N GLU A 42 10.57 -1.49 18.67
CA GLU A 42 9.64 -0.70 17.86
C GLU A 42 8.64 -1.63 17.18
N ARG A 43 7.36 -1.28 17.24
CA ARG A 43 6.30 -1.99 16.53
C ARG A 43 5.37 -1.02 15.81
N VAL A 44 4.72 -1.48 14.75
CA VAL A 44 3.70 -0.72 14.04
C VAL A 44 2.33 -1.25 14.43
N GLN A 45 1.50 -0.38 14.99
CA GLN A 45 0.10 -0.68 15.28
C GLN A 45 -0.80 0.00 14.25
N TYR A 46 -1.73 -0.76 13.69
CA TYR A 46 -2.67 -0.23 12.72
C TYR A 46 -3.94 0.25 13.40
N PHE A 47 -4.34 1.46 13.04
CA PHE A 47 -5.62 2.05 13.45
C PHE A 47 -6.46 2.23 12.18
N GLU A 48 -7.54 1.44 12.05
CA GLU A 48 -8.44 1.47 10.92
C GLU A 48 -9.77 2.09 11.34
N GLY A 49 -10.27 3.05 10.56
CA GLY A 49 -11.51 3.72 10.85
C GLY A 49 -11.88 4.77 9.80
N VAL A 50 -12.95 5.49 10.07
CA VAL A 50 -13.47 6.57 9.21
C VAL A 50 -12.83 7.89 9.59
N CYS A 51 -12.32 8.63 8.62
CA CYS A 51 -11.86 9.99 8.80
C CYS A 51 -13.07 10.92 9.02
N ILE A 52 -13.24 11.46 10.23
CA ILE A 52 -14.36 12.34 10.57
C ILE A 52 -14.05 13.82 10.34
N ALA A 53 -12.77 14.21 10.41
CA ALA A 53 -12.35 15.59 10.18
C ALA A 53 -10.90 15.63 9.66
N LYS A 54 -10.62 16.55 8.74
CA LYS A 54 -9.28 16.88 8.27
C LYS A 54 -9.09 18.39 8.37
N LYS A 55 -7.98 18.81 8.97
CA LYS A 55 -7.56 20.22 9.09
C LYS A 55 -6.29 20.41 8.30
N ASN A 56 -6.32 21.28 7.30
CA ASN A 56 -5.15 21.66 6.52
C ASN A 56 -4.57 22.94 7.12
N ARG A 57 -3.39 22.83 7.72
CA ARG A 57 -2.65 23.95 8.33
C ARG A 57 -1.15 23.75 8.09
N ASP A 58 -0.75 23.68 6.85
CA ASP A 58 0.64 23.42 6.46
C ASP A 58 1.26 22.29 7.30
N ILE A 59 2.37 22.54 8.00
CA ILE A 59 3.05 21.53 8.83
C ILE A 59 2.18 20.99 9.98
N ASN A 60 1.25 21.81 10.49
CA ASN A 60 0.35 21.46 11.59
C ASN A 60 -0.97 20.81 11.11
N SER A 61 -1.01 20.31 9.88
CA SER A 61 -2.15 19.60 9.36
C SER A 61 -2.44 18.35 10.18
N SER A 62 -3.71 18.13 10.49
CA SER A 62 -4.15 17.01 11.32
C SER A 62 -5.45 16.41 10.81
N PHE A 63 -5.68 15.14 11.13
CA PHE A 63 -6.92 14.45 10.81
C PHE A 63 -7.35 13.57 11.97
N THR A 64 -8.65 13.41 12.13
CA THR A 64 -9.24 12.60 13.20
C THR A 64 -9.93 11.40 12.60
N VAL A 65 -9.59 10.22 13.12
CA VAL A 65 -10.14 8.93 12.69
C VAL A 65 -10.98 8.36 13.81
N ARG A 66 -12.18 7.90 13.47
CA ARG A 66 -13.12 7.25 14.38
C ARG A 66 -13.29 5.78 13.99
N LYS A 67 -13.23 4.89 14.96
CA LYS A 67 -13.61 3.48 14.83
C LYS A 67 -14.54 3.08 15.95
N ILE A 68 -15.31 2.05 15.74
CA ILE A 68 -16.08 1.39 16.80
C ILE A 68 -15.24 0.20 17.29
N SER A 69 -14.96 0.16 18.57
CA SER A 69 -14.21 -0.90 19.23
C SER A 69 -14.99 -1.36 20.44
N PHE A 70 -15.34 -2.66 20.49
CA PHE A 70 -16.14 -3.24 21.58
C PHE A 70 -17.46 -2.49 21.89
N GLY A 71 -18.12 -1.99 20.82
CA GLY A 71 -19.38 -1.23 20.96
C GLY A 71 -19.20 0.25 21.23
N GLU A 72 -18.00 0.71 21.57
CA GLU A 72 -17.70 2.11 21.85
C GLU A 72 -17.00 2.81 20.67
N GLY A 73 -17.26 4.11 20.54
CA GLY A 73 -16.63 4.95 19.53
C GLY A 73 -15.31 5.51 19.99
N VAL A 74 -14.21 5.00 19.46
CA VAL A 74 -12.86 5.49 19.75
C VAL A 74 -12.41 6.47 18.65
N GLU A 75 -11.99 7.67 19.06
CA GLU A 75 -11.45 8.70 18.17
C GLU A 75 -9.99 8.96 18.48
N ARG A 76 -9.18 9.05 17.41
CA ARG A 76 -7.79 9.43 17.52
C ARG A 76 -7.43 10.49 16.50
N THR A 77 -6.81 11.56 16.98
CA THR A 77 -6.31 12.64 16.12
C THR A 77 -4.83 12.41 15.83
N PHE A 78 -4.49 12.50 14.56
CA PHE A 78 -3.13 12.30 14.06
C PHE A 78 -2.64 13.59 13.39
N ALA A 79 -1.41 14.00 13.68
CA ALA A 79 -0.72 15.01 12.90
C ALA A 79 -0.21 14.39 11.60
N LEU A 80 -0.62 14.93 10.44
CA LEU A 80 -0.40 14.33 9.12
C LEU A 80 1.08 14.10 8.80
N TYR A 81 1.93 15.02 9.19
CA TYR A 81 3.36 15.00 8.89
C TYR A 81 4.23 14.44 10.03
N SER A 82 3.61 13.90 11.07
CA SER A 82 4.34 13.32 12.22
C SER A 82 5.20 12.11 11.82
N PRO A 83 6.43 11.97 12.37
CA PRO A 83 7.27 10.79 12.16
C PRO A 83 6.67 9.52 12.77
N VAL A 84 5.77 9.66 13.74
CA VAL A 84 5.05 8.54 14.38
C VAL A 84 4.16 7.79 13.39
N ILE A 85 3.67 8.48 12.34
CA ILE A 85 2.89 7.83 11.29
C ILE A 85 3.84 7.14 10.32
N GLY A 86 3.80 5.81 10.28
CA GLY A 86 4.58 5.00 9.34
C GLY A 86 3.95 4.94 7.96
N SER A 87 2.64 4.69 7.89
CA SER A 87 1.90 4.54 6.63
C SER A 87 0.45 4.96 6.75
N ILE A 88 -0.12 5.46 5.66
CA ILE A 88 -1.55 5.75 5.53
C ILE A 88 -2.03 5.04 4.26
N LYS A 89 -3.09 4.21 4.38
CA LYS A 89 -3.73 3.56 3.24
C LYS A 89 -5.21 3.92 3.23
N VAL A 90 -5.73 4.34 2.09
CA VAL A 90 -7.16 4.55 1.87
C VAL A 90 -7.76 3.21 1.44
N ILE A 91 -8.74 2.71 2.23
CA ILE A 91 -9.42 1.44 1.98
C ILE A 91 -10.66 1.68 1.12
N ARG A 92 -11.48 2.65 1.52
CA ARG A 92 -12.73 3.00 0.83
C ARG A 92 -12.89 4.51 0.79
N SER A 93 -13.44 5.03 -0.30
CA SER A 93 -13.80 6.44 -0.40
C SER A 93 -15.28 6.60 -0.09
N GLY A 94 -15.61 7.49 0.84
CA GLY A 94 -16.97 7.74 1.28
C GLY A 94 -17.62 8.93 0.56
N LYS A 95 -18.91 8.80 0.20
CA LYS A 95 -19.71 9.90 -0.34
C LYS A 95 -20.35 10.67 0.80
N VAL A 96 -19.84 11.86 1.09
CA VAL A 96 -20.32 12.73 2.17
C VAL A 96 -20.59 14.14 1.65
N LYS A 97 -21.53 14.85 2.30
CA LYS A 97 -21.89 16.23 1.95
C LYS A 97 -21.19 17.26 2.85
N ARG A 98 -20.61 16.85 3.97
CA ARG A 98 -20.00 17.73 4.98
C ARG A 98 -18.52 17.46 5.12
N ALA A 99 -17.75 18.51 5.39
CA ALA A 99 -16.30 18.41 5.63
C ALA A 99 -15.97 17.87 7.04
N LYS A 100 -16.87 17.99 8.00
CA LYS A 100 -16.75 17.49 9.36
C LYS A 100 -17.94 16.62 9.71
N LEU A 101 -17.70 15.41 10.18
CA LEU A 101 -18.71 14.35 10.35
C LEU A 101 -18.93 14.05 11.84
N TYR A 102 -19.00 15.08 12.69
CA TYR A 102 -19.18 14.89 14.14
C TYR A 102 -20.52 14.26 14.51
N TYR A 103 -21.52 14.35 13.64
CA TYR A 103 -22.81 13.69 13.83
C TYR A 103 -22.71 12.14 13.91
N LEU A 104 -21.58 11.56 13.47
CA LEU A 104 -21.34 10.11 13.60
C LEU A 104 -21.14 9.69 15.06
N ARG A 105 -20.92 10.62 15.98
CA ARG A 105 -20.81 10.33 17.40
C ARG A 105 -22.12 9.81 18.00
N ASP A 106 -23.21 10.42 17.57
CA ASP A 106 -24.56 10.14 18.07
C ASP A 106 -25.22 8.98 17.33
N ARG A 107 -24.73 8.65 16.12
CA ARG A 107 -25.32 7.62 15.28
C ARG A 107 -24.64 6.28 15.49
N LYS A 108 -25.49 5.21 15.64
CA LYS A 108 -25.04 3.83 15.81
C LYS A 108 -25.68 2.94 14.74
N GLY A 109 -25.06 1.80 14.45
CA GLY A 109 -25.58 0.77 13.56
C GLY A 109 -25.75 1.20 12.10
N LYS A 110 -26.91 0.97 11.51
CA LYS A 110 -27.20 1.25 10.09
C LYS A 110 -27.12 2.74 9.75
N SER A 111 -27.53 3.63 10.67
CA SER A 111 -27.52 5.09 10.45
C SER A 111 -26.11 5.71 10.43
N ALA A 112 -25.11 5.02 10.94
CA ALA A 112 -23.71 5.44 10.92
C ALA A 112 -22.95 5.00 9.65
N ARG A 113 -23.59 4.22 8.77
CA ARG A 113 -22.94 3.75 7.53
C ARG A 113 -22.84 4.88 6.52
N ILE A 114 -21.65 5.07 5.96
CA ILE A 114 -21.37 6.03 4.89
C ILE A 114 -21.44 5.27 3.57
N SER A 115 -22.17 5.82 2.59
CA SER A 115 -22.24 5.29 1.25
C SER A 115 -20.87 5.38 0.59
N GLU A 116 -20.47 4.37 -0.16
CA GLU A 116 -19.22 4.36 -0.91
C GLU A 116 -19.33 5.30 -2.11
N LYS A 117 -18.29 6.08 -2.36
CA LYS A 117 -18.16 6.91 -3.54
C LYS A 117 -17.66 6.01 -4.67
N ILE A 118 -18.58 5.60 -5.55
CA ILE A 118 -18.22 4.91 -6.78
C ILE A 118 -17.37 5.88 -7.60
N LYS A 119 -16.07 5.62 -7.70
CA LYS A 119 -15.24 6.28 -8.70
C LYS A 119 -15.80 5.79 -10.04
N LYS A 120 -16.50 6.66 -10.77
CA LYS A 120 -16.70 6.41 -12.19
C LYS A 120 -15.28 6.29 -12.73
N SER A 121 -14.88 5.09 -13.14
CA SER A 121 -13.70 4.92 -13.98
C SER A 121 -13.98 5.81 -15.19
N ILE A 122 -13.33 6.96 -15.26
CA ILE A 122 -13.19 7.69 -16.49
C ILE A 122 -12.58 6.62 -17.39
N GLY A 123 -13.31 6.24 -18.45
CA GLY A 123 -12.93 5.15 -19.35
C GLY A 123 -11.55 5.42 -19.96
N ILE A 124 -10.56 5.05 -19.19
CA ILE A 124 -9.23 4.75 -19.68
C ILE A 124 -9.34 3.27 -19.98
N ASP A 125 -9.43 2.99 -21.25
CA ASP A 125 -9.55 1.64 -21.79
C ASP A 125 -8.42 0.78 -21.22
N ILE A 126 -8.79 -0.07 -20.28
CA ILE A 126 -7.89 -1.09 -19.72
C ILE A 126 -7.45 -2.06 -20.83
N SER A 127 -8.16 -2.05 -21.99
CA SER A 127 -7.82 -2.80 -23.19
C SER A 127 -6.41 -2.50 -23.74
N GLU A 128 -5.93 -1.26 -23.66
CA GLU A 128 -4.59 -0.93 -24.17
C GLU A 128 -3.46 -1.41 -23.23
N GLN A 129 -3.66 -1.33 -21.93
CA GLN A 129 -2.65 -1.81 -20.96
C GLN A 129 -2.59 -3.34 -20.87
N VAL A 130 -3.69 -4.03 -21.13
CA VAL A 130 -3.71 -5.51 -21.16
C VAL A 130 -3.03 -6.04 -22.42
N THR A 131 -3.17 -5.35 -23.56
CA THR A 131 -2.49 -5.72 -24.80
C THR A 131 -0.98 -5.47 -24.75
N GLU A 132 -0.51 -4.38 -24.14
CA GLU A 132 0.93 -4.14 -23.96
C GLU A 132 1.57 -5.15 -23.00
N ASN A 133 0.90 -5.49 -21.89
CA ASN A 133 1.40 -6.52 -20.99
C ASN A 133 1.36 -7.94 -21.58
N GLN A 134 0.39 -8.26 -22.43
CA GLN A 134 0.33 -9.55 -23.12
C GLN A 134 1.41 -9.67 -24.21
N GLN A 135 1.71 -8.59 -24.93
CA GLN A 135 2.80 -8.58 -25.90
C GLN A 135 4.19 -8.66 -25.24
N MET A 136 4.36 -8.08 -24.06
CA MET A 136 5.61 -8.22 -23.29
C MET A 136 5.81 -9.64 -22.71
N THR A 137 4.72 -10.29 -22.28
CA THR A 137 4.82 -11.68 -21.79
C THR A 137 5.03 -12.69 -22.92
N GLU A 138 4.38 -12.51 -24.08
CA GLU A 138 4.62 -13.37 -25.25
C GLU A 138 6.02 -13.22 -25.85
N SER A 139 6.64 -12.03 -25.74
CA SER A 139 8.02 -11.80 -26.15
C SER A 139 9.02 -12.48 -25.22
N GLN A 140 8.74 -12.53 -23.92
CA GLN A 140 9.59 -13.19 -22.93
C GLN A 140 9.47 -14.72 -22.97
N ASP A 141 8.27 -15.26 -23.25
CA ASP A 141 8.06 -16.70 -23.36
C ASP A 141 8.75 -17.30 -24.60
N LYS A 142 8.84 -16.54 -25.71
CA LYS A 142 9.57 -16.97 -26.92
C LYS A 142 11.09 -16.98 -26.74
N GLU A 143 11.66 -16.21 -25.85
CA GLU A 143 13.10 -16.24 -25.54
C GLU A 143 13.47 -17.33 -24.51
N ILE A 144 12.51 -17.84 -23.75
CA ILE A 144 12.76 -18.84 -22.69
C ILE A 144 12.70 -20.28 -23.23
N GLU A 145 11.95 -20.56 -24.30
CA GLU A 145 11.85 -21.90 -24.87
C GLU A 145 13.20 -22.47 -25.42
N PRO A 146 14.02 -21.71 -26.17
CA PRO A 146 15.27 -22.27 -26.68
C PRO A 146 16.30 -22.56 -25.57
N LYS A 147 16.24 -21.87 -24.43
CA LYS A 147 17.16 -22.12 -23.31
C LYS A 147 16.81 -23.38 -22.50
N LYS A 148 15.54 -23.75 -22.42
CA LYS A 148 15.10 -24.97 -21.71
C LYS A 148 15.45 -26.24 -22.50
N GLU A 149 15.37 -26.19 -23.81
CA GLU A 149 15.75 -27.37 -24.67
C GLU A 149 17.23 -27.65 -24.63
N ASN A 150 18.09 -26.65 -24.58
CA ASN A 150 19.53 -26.83 -24.48
C ASN A 150 19.97 -27.38 -23.11
N LEU A 151 19.34 -26.93 -22.02
CA LEU A 151 19.59 -27.45 -20.67
C LEU A 151 19.15 -28.90 -20.49
N ALA A 152 18.10 -29.32 -21.18
CA ALA A 152 17.63 -30.72 -21.16
C ALA A 152 18.58 -31.66 -21.93
N LYS A 153 19.15 -31.19 -23.04
CA LYS A 153 20.15 -31.95 -23.84
C LYS A 153 21.46 -32.14 -23.09
N ASP A 154 21.93 -31.11 -22.38
CA ASP A 154 23.15 -31.19 -21.59
C ASP A 154 23.04 -32.14 -20.39
N LYS A 155 21.89 -32.13 -19.70
CA LYS A 155 21.64 -33.07 -18.59
C LYS A 155 21.56 -34.54 -19.05
N ALA A 156 20.98 -34.79 -20.23
CA ALA A 156 20.93 -36.14 -20.81
C ALA A 156 22.31 -36.65 -21.26
N ALA A 157 23.19 -35.77 -21.74
CA ALA A 157 24.56 -36.12 -22.11
C ALA A 157 25.42 -36.47 -20.88
N VAL A 158 25.29 -35.72 -19.79
CA VAL A 158 26.03 -35.97 -18.55
C VAL A 158 25.63 -37.31 -17.90
N GLN A 159 24.33 -37.63 -17.88
CA GLN A 159 23.86 -38.90 -17.33
C GLN A 159 24.33 -40.14 -18.15
N LYS A 160 24.43 -40.03 -19.49
CA LYS A 160 24.95 -41.10 -20.32
C LYS A 160 26.47 -41.37 -20.09
N THR A 161 27.22 -40.31 -19.78
CA THR A 161 28.65 -40.46 -19.48
C THR A 161 28.90 -41.07 -18.09
N GLU A 162 28.09 -40.77 -17.11
CA GLU A 162 28.17 -41.38 -15.76
C GLU A 162 27.79 -42.86 -15.77
N LEU A 163 26.76 -43.25 -16.53
CA LEU A 163 26.36 -44.66 -16.67
C LEU A 163 27.43 -45.48 -17.37
N LYS A 164 28.10 -44.93 -18.39
CA LYS A 164 29.23 -45.60 -19.04
C LYS A 164 30.42 -45.77 -18.09
N LYS A 165 30.76 -44.78 -17.27
CA LYS A 165 31.84 -44.90 -16.26
C LYS A 165 31.54 -45.95 -15.18
N LYS A 166 30.27 -46.08 -14.75
CA LYS A 166 29.85 -47.12 -13.78
C LYS A 166 29.88 -48.52 -14.38
N ALA A 167 29.57 -48.68 -15.67
CA ALA A 167 29.62 -49.97 -16.36
C ALA A 167 31.06 -50.48 -16.56
N ILE A 168 31.98 -49.58 -16.84
CA ILE A 168 33.42 -49.92 -17.00
C ILE A 168 34.03 -50.37 -15.65
N LYS A 169 33.68 -49.67 -14.55
CA LYS A 169 34.16 -50.04 -13.20
C LYS A 169 33.61 -51.39 -12.69
N LYS A 170 32.47 -51.88 -13.23
CA LYS A 170 31.89 -53.18 -12.87
C LYS A 170 32.50 -54.38 -13.63
N LYS A 171 33.23 -54.11 -14.72
CA LYS A 171 33.95 -55.17 -15.51
C LYS A 171 35.40 -55.38 -15.10
N GLN A 172 35.92 -54.56 -14.17
CA GLN A 172 37.28 -54.65 -13.66
C GLN A 172 37.36 -55.17 -12.21
N LYS A 173 36.26 -55.68 -11.70
CA LYS A 173 36.20 -56.41 -10.44
C LYS A 173 35.53 -57.77 -10.68
#